data_c526b1fb8b221b84bfe640f491da1f19
#
_entry.id   c526b1fb8b221b84bfe640f491da1f19
#
_cell.length_a   1.000
_cell.length_b   1.000
_cell.length_c   1.000
_cell.angle_alpha   90.00
_cell.angle_beta   90.00
_cell.angle_gamma   90.00
#
_symmetry.space_group_name_H-M   'P 1'
#
loop_
_entity.id
_entity.type
_entity.pdbx_description
1 polymer ?
#
loop_
_entity_poly.entity_id
_entity_poly.type
_entity_poly.pdbx_seq_one_letter_code
_entity_poly.pdbx_strand_id
1 'polypeptide(L)'
;MSFTDRMGIEIPEPKIVVRNDAPAAFRLYLLQLMLRYAGLKKVRTCVCFVTKETEDRNNWAENDFMKSEVQSILENCPWYRIYDIIESFYQQINDKIGFEKEVNEYFVEKGIGWKLVHGILETRGEEAFEQEIKDVVDTLGEAKLDTTQNEIREALKDMSKRPTPDITGSVQH
;
A
#
# COMPACT_ATOMS: atom_id res chain seq x y z
N MET A 1 -22.80 0.93 -7.80
CA MET A 1 -22.56 1.68 -9.06
C MET A 1 -22.56 3.17 -8.71
N SER A 2 -21.41 3.81 -8.87
CA SER A 2 -21.22 5.23 -8.54
C SER A 2 -21.97 6.15 -9.52
N PHE A 3 -22.05 7.45 -9.21
CA PHE A 3 -22.60 8.43 -10.15
C PHE A 3 -21.79 8.48 -11.45
N THR A 4 -20.47 8.46 -11.35
CA THR A 4 -19.55 8.47 -12.48
C THR A 4 -19.76 7.29 -13.42
N ASP A 5 -19.94 6.09 -12.85
CA ASP A 5 -20.20 4.87 -13.63
C ASP A 5 -21.54 4.99 -14.40
N ARG A 6 -22.57 5.52 -13.74
CA ARG A 6 -23.89 5.69 -14.38
C ARG A 6 -23.89 6.74 -15.49
N MET A 7 -23.02 7.74 -15.36
CA MET A 7 -22.90 8.82 -16.34
C MET A 7 -21.90 8.54 -17.44
N GLY A 8 -21.19 7.41 -17.39
CA GLY A 8 -20.16 7.05 -18.35
C GLY A 8 -18.99 8.04 -18.38
N ILE A 9 -18.67 8.64 -17.21
CA ILE A 9 -17.54 9.56 -17.08
C ILE A 9 -16.27 8.74 -16.98
N GLU A 10 -15.45 8.79 -18.01
CA GLU A 10 -14.11 8.21 -17.99
C GLU A 10 -13.19 9.12 -17.17
N ILE A 11 -12.69 8.58 -16.05
CA ILE A 11 -11.68 9.26 -15.25
C ILE A 11 -10.34 8.65 -15.67
N PRO A 12 -9.45 9.42 -16.33
CA PRO A 12 -8.15 8.89 -16.72
C PRO A 12 -7.34 8.53 -15.47
N GLU A 13 -6.65 7.41 -15.51
CA GLU A 13 -5.77 7.01 -14.42
C GLU A 13 -4.64 8.05 -14.25
N PRO A 14 -4.47 8.62 -13.04
CA PRO A 14 -3.40 9.58 -12.81
C PRO A 14 -2.03 8.92 -12.96
N LYS A 15 -1.10 9.69 -13.53
CA LYS A 15 0.30 9.25 -13.56
C LYS A 15 0.83 9.01 -12.15
N ILE A 16 1.73 8.04 -12.02
CA ILE A 16 2.42 7.78 -10.76
C ILE A 16 3.35 8.96 -10.46
N VAL A 17 3.07 9.65 -9.35
CA VAL A 17 3.83 10.83 -8.91
C VAL A 17 4.40 10.69 -7.50
N VAL A 18 3.92 9.71 -6.72
CA VAL A 18 4.33 9.47 -5.34
C VAL A 18 4.93 8.08 -5.21
N ARG A 19 6.21 7.98 -4.86
CA ARG A 19 6.89 6.70 -4.58
C ARG A 19 7.53 6.66 -3.19
N ASN A 20 8.39 7.61 -2.88
CA ASN A 20 9.14 7.65 -1.62
C ASN A 20 8.58 8.72 -0.68
N ASP A 21 7.26 8.76 -0.57
CA ASP A 21 6.53 9.69 0.29
C ASP A 21 5.19 9.09 0.72
N ALA A 22 4.63 9.62 1.80
CA ALA A 22 3.26 9.40 2.24
C ALA A 22 2.63 10.77 2.52
N PRO A 23 1.92 11.36 1.54
CA PRO A 23 1.34 12.70 1.67
C PRO A 23 0.40 12.82 2.88
N ALA A 24 0.31 14.01 3.46
CA ALA A 24 -0.53 14.28 4.63
C ALA A 24 -2.00 13.83 4.41
N ALA A 25 -2.56 14.08 3.23
CA ALA A 25 -3.91 13.64 2.89
C ALA A 25 -4.05 12.11 2.93
N PHE A 26 -3.03 11.37 2.50
CA PHE A 26 -3.03 9.92 2.57
C PHE A 26 -2.99 9.42 4.02
N ARG A 27 -2.16 10.03 4.87
CA ARG A 27 -2.05 9.66 6.30
C ARG A 27 -3.39 9.81 7.04
N LEU A 28 -4.11 10.89 6.77
CA LEU A 28 -5.45 11.12 7.32
C LEU A 28 -6.49 10.16 6.75
N TYR A 29 -6.45 9.91 5.45
CA TYR A 29 -7.32 8.93 4.81
C TYR A 29 -7.09 7.52 5.38
N LEU A 30 -5.84 7.13 5.55
CA LEU A 30 -5.49 5.82 6.12
C LEU A 30 -6.08 5.64 7.52
N LEU A 31 -6.02 6.66 8.38
CA LEU A 31 -6.65 6.60 9.70
C LEU A 31 -8.16 6.34 9.59
N GLN A 32 -8.84 7.10 8.72
CA GLN A 32 -10.28 6.92 8.51
C GLN A 32 -10.60 5.53 7.95
N LEU A 33 -9.78 5.04 7.02
CA LEU A 33 -9.92 3.72 6.44
C LEU A 33 -9.75 2.63 7.52
N MET A 34 -8.68 2.67 8.29
CA MET A 34 -8.44 1.69 9.36
C MET A 34 -9.58 1.63 10.38
N LEU A 35 -10.16 2.79 10.72
CA LEU A 35 -11.29 2.87 11.66
C LEU A 35 -12.58 2.23 11.12
N ARG A 36 -12.71 2.03 9.83
CA ARG A 36 -13.85 1.26 9.25
C ARG A 36 -13.67 -0.26 9.42
N TYR A 37 -12.44 -0.73 9.50
CA TYR A 37 -12.11 -2.15 9.59
C TYR A 37 -11.81 -2.64 11.01
N ALA A 38 -11.48 -1.74 11.92
CA ALA A 38 -11.21 -2.09 13.32
C ALA A 38 -11.52 -0.94 14.28
N GLY A 39 -11.76 -1.28 15.53
CA GLY A 39 -11.95 -0.29 16.59
C GLY A 39 -10.66 0.51 16.89
N LEU A 40 -10.83 1.74 17.40
CA LEU A 40 -9.75 2.69 17.66
C LEU A 40 -8.61 2.12 18.50
N LYS A 41 -8.91 1.33 19.53
CA LYS A 41 -7.88 0.68 20.37
C LYS A 41 -6.95 -0.21 19.55
N LYS A 42 -7.50 -0.99 18.64
CA LYS A 42 -6.73 -1.89 17.77
C LYS A 42 -5.88 -1.10 16.77
N VAL A 43 -6.44 -0.05 16.17
CA VAL A 43 -5.72 0.88 15.30
C VAL A 43 -4.56 1.52 16.06
N ARG A 44 -4.80 2.05 17.25
CA ARG A 44 -3.79 2.65 18.13
C ARG A 44 -2.65 1.67 18.41
N THR A 45 -2.97 0.48 18.88
CA THR A 45 -1.96 -0.55 19.20
C THR A 45 -1.13 -0.91 17.98
N CYS A 46 -1.74 -1.07 16.79
CA CYS A 46 -1.02 -1.34 15.55
C CYS A 46 -0.07 -0.19 15.20
N VAL A 47 -0.55 1.06 15.22
CA VAL A 47 0.25 2.24 14.86
C VAL A 47 1.42 2.40 15.84
N CYS A 48 1.17 2.38 17.15
CA CYS A 48 2.21 2.51 18.16
C CYS A 48 3.25 1.39 18.05
N PHE A 49 2.81 0.16 17.83
CA PHE A 49 3.73 -0.98 17.67
C PHE A 49 4.69 -0.80 16.48
N VAL A 50 4.16 -0.41 15.32
CA VAL A 50 4.96 -0.25 14.09
C VAL A 50 5.90 0.96 14.18
N THR A 51 5.42 2.07 14.72
CA THR A 51 6.22 3.29 14.85
C THR A 51 7.21 3.29 16.02
N LYS A 52 7.10 2.29 16.91
CA LYS A 52 7.86 2.19 18.16
C LYS A 52 7.54 3.29 19.17
N GLU A 53 6.35 3.86 19.05
CA GLU A 53 5.82 4.81 20.02
C GLU A 53 5.14 4.08 21.17
N THR A 54 5.12 4.68 22.34
CA THR A 54 4.39 4.15 23.49
C THR A 54 2.98 4.76 23.55
N GLU A 55 1.98 3.91 23.81
CA GLU A 55 0.62 4.41 24.03
C GLU A 55 0.58 5.36 25.23
N ASP A 56 -0.01 6.53 25.05
CA ASP A 56 -0.19 7.47 26.16
C ASP A 56 -1.19 6.91 27.17
N ARG A 57 -0.72 6.64 28.38
CA ARG A 57 -1.53 6.08 29.46
C ARG A 57 -2.63 7.02 29.93
N ASN A 58 -2.49 8.32 29.69
CA ASN A 58 -3.50 9.30 30.03
C ASN A 58 -4.69 9.32 29.09
N ASN A 59 -4.50 8.76 27.87
CA ASN A 59 -5.53 8.70 26.81
C ASN A 59 -6.33 7.40 26.80
N TRP A 60 -6.25 6.57 27.84
CA TRP A 60 -6.82 5.22 27.84
C TRP A 60 -8.36 5.17 27.81
N ALA A 61 -9.04 6.23 28.23
CA ALA A 61 -10.50 6.24 28.41
C ALA A 61 -11.26 7.10 27.39
N GLU A 62 -10.61 8.04 26.69
CA GLU A 62 -11.28 9.02 25.84
C GLU A 62 -10.95 8.85 24.37
N ASN A 63 -11.96 8.50 23.57
CA ASN A 63 -11.78 8.21 22.14
C ASN A 63 -11.19 9.39 21.36
N ASP A 64 -11.57 10.62 21.66
CA ASP A 64 -11.08 11.79 20.93
C ASP A 64 -9.58 12.02 21.17
N PHE A 65 -9.14 11.84 22.41
CA PHE A 65 -7.71 11.94 22.75
C PHE A 65 -6.90 10.81 22.14
N MET A 66 -7.40 9.56 22.20
CA MET A 66 -6.74 8.44 21.52
C MET A 66 -6.67 8.64 20.01
N LYS A 67 -7.72 9.18 19.41
CA LYS A 67 -7.75 9.48 17.98
C LYS A 67 -6.73 10.56 17.61
N SER A 68 -6.65 11.62 18.41
CA SER A 68 -5.68 12.71 18.24
C SER A 68 -4.24 12.22 18.40
N GLU A 69 -3.99 11.32 19.34
CA GLU A 69 -2.70 10.68 19.54
C GLU A 69 -2.29 9.88 18.27
N VAL A 70 -3.15 9.00 17.80
CA VAL A 70 -2.90 8.20 16.60
C VAL A 70 -2.69 9.09 15.38
N GLN A 71 -3.51 10.12 15.20
CA GLN A 71 -3.36 11.08 14.11
C GLN A 71 -2.00 11.78 14.18
N SER A 72 -1.59 12.27 15.34
CA SER A 72 -0.29 12.91 15.55
C SER A 72 0.87 11.99 15.20
N ILE A 73 0.81 10.73 15.60
CA ILE A 73 1.84 9.74 15.25
C ILE A 73 1.90 9.54 13.73
N LEU A 74 0.75 9.36 13.07
CA LEU A 74 0.70 9.17 11.62
C LEU A 74 1.22 10.40 10.85
N GLU A 75 0.91 11.62 11.32
CA GLU A 75 1.36 12.86 10.69
C GLU A 75 2.88 13.05 10.78
N ASN A 76 3.49 12.63 11.88
CA ASN A 76 4.89 12.91 12.18
C ASN A 76 5.87 11.74 11.91
N CYS A 77 5.36 10.50 11.75
CA CYS A 77 6.25 9.37 11.49
C CYS A 77 6.85 9.43 10.07
N PRO A 78 8.03 8.82 9.85
CA PRO A 78 8.62 8.70 8.51
C PRO A 78 7.66 8.05 7.52
N TRP A 79 7.72 8.46 6.26
CA TRP A 79 6.80 8.01 5.21
C TRP A 79 6.73 6.48 5.08
N TYR A 80 7.85 5.78 5.17
CA TYR A 80 7.90 4.32 5.04
C TYR A 80 7.16 3.60 6.18
N ARG A 81 7.06 4.21 7.38
CA ARG A 81 6.29 3.66 8.47
C ARG A 81 4.79 3.61 8.19
N ILE A 82 4.29 4.52 7.37
CA ILE A 82 2.90 4.50 6.90
C ILE A 82 2.62 3.20 6.13
N TYR A 83 3.54 2.79 5.30
CA TYR A 83 3.42 1.56 4.53
C TYR A 83 3.62 0.30 5.39
N ASP A 84 4.56 0.32 6.33
CA ASP A 84 4.70 -0.75 7.35
C ASP A 84 3.40 -0.93 8.15
N ILE A 85 2.69 0.17 8.48
CA ILE A 85 1.40 0.13 9.18
C ILE A 85 0.34 -0.56 8.35
N ILE A 86 0.25 -0.29 7.04
CA ILE A 86 -0.72 -0.93 6.14
C ILE A 86 -0.53 -2.45 6.15
N GLU A 87 0.70 -2.93 5.96
CA GLU A 87 1.00 -4.35 5.97
C GLU A 87 0.70 -5.00 7.32
N SER A 88 1.12 -4.36 8.42
CA SER A 88 0.86 -4.86 9.78
C SER A 88 -0.64 -4.89 10.10
N PHE A 89 -1.38 -3.86 9.73
CA PHE A 89 -2.81 -3.77 9.96
C PHE A 89 -3.60 -4.80 9.17
N TYR A 90 -3.22 -5.04 7.90
CA TYR A 90 -3.80 -6.08 7.05
C TYR A 90 -3.78 -7.46 7.72
N GLN A 91 -2.69 -7.81 8.41
CA GLN A 91 -2.58 -9.10 9.09
C GLN A 91 -3.58 -9.26 10.23
N GLN A 92 -4.07 -8.16 10.79
CA GLN A 92 -4.87 -8.13 12.01
C GLN A 92 -6.37 -8.01 11.77
N ILE A 93 -6.82 -7.71 10.56
CA ILE A 93 -8.23 -7.50 10.22
C ILE A 93 -8.88 -8.74 9.63
N ASN A 94 -10.21 -8.81 9.68
CA ASN A 94 -10.98 -9.93 9.15
C ASN A 94 -11.27 -9.76 7.65
N ASP A 95 -11.75 -8.59 7.22
CA ASP A 95 -12.03 -8.30 5.81
C ASP A 95 -10.77 -7.75 5.12
N LYS A 96 -9.89 -8.67 4.77
CA LYS A 96 -8.63 -8.38 4.08
C LYS A 96 -8.85 -7.94 2.65
N ILE A 97 -9.81 -8.55 1.96
CA ILE A 97 -10.12 -8.28 0.55
C ILE A 97 -10.67 -6.87 0.39
N GLY A 98 -11.62 -6.49 1.23
CA GLY A 98 -12.20 -5.15 1.21
C GLY A 98 -11.16 -4.07 1.49
N PHE A 99 -10.32 -4.28 2.50
CA PHE A 99 -9.26 -3.32 2.85
C PHE A 99 -8.22 -3.17 1.73
N GLU A 100 -7.74 -4.28 1.16
CA GLU A 100 -6.80 -4.28 0.05
C GLU A 100 -7.36 -3.52 -1.16
N LYS A 101 -8.61 -3.78 -1.51
CA LYS A 101 -9.30 -3.10 -2.60
C LYS A 101 -9.34 -1.58 -2.38
N GLU A 102 -9.78 -1.11 -1.20
CA GLU A 102 -9.92 0.31 -0.92
C GLU A 102 -8.56 1.03 -0.85
N VAL A 103 -7.52 0.38 -0.31
CA VAL A 103 -6.15 0.92 -0.34
C VAL A 103 -5.67 1.08 -1.78
N ASN A 104 -5.86 0.05 -2.62
CA ASN A 104 -5.41 0.08 -4.01
C ASN A 104 -6.18 1.10 -4.85
N GLU A 105 -7.50 1.24 -4.66
CA GLU A 105 -8.30 2.28 -5.31
C GLU A 105 -7.77 3.68 -4.98
N TYR A 106 -7.44 3.93 -3.72
CA TYR A 106 -6.84 5.20 -3.31
C TYR A 106 -5.46 5.42 -3.94
N PHE A 107 -4.61 4.39 -3.97
CA PHE A 107 -3.29 4.48 -4.59
C PHE A 107 -3.36 4.82 -6.08
N VAL A 108 -4.28 4.18 -6.80
CA VAL A 108 -4.53 4.51 -8.22
C VAL A 108 -5.01 5.94 -8.37
N GLU A 109 -6.07 6.32 -7.63
CA GLU A 109 -6.68 7.66 -7.74
C GLU A 109 -5.69 8.79 -7.43
N LYS A 110 -4.76 8.58 -6.50
CA LYS A 110 -3.78 9.60 -6.07
C LYS A 110 -2.41 9.46 -6.72
N GLY A 111 -2.25 8.59 -7.69
CA GLY A 111 -0.97 8.38 -8.37
C GLY A 111 0.14 7.90 -7.43
N ILE A 112 -0.21 7.11 -6.41
CA ILE A 112 0.75 6.47 -5.51
C ILE A 112 1.28 5.21 -6.18
N GLY A 113 2.61 5.08 -6.28
CA GLY A 113 3.29 4.04 -7.03
C GLY A 113 3.45 2.71 -6.27
N TRP A 114 2.50 2.40 -5.38
CA TRP A 114 2.44 1.15 -4.65
C TRP A 114 1.10 0.44 -4.88
N LYS A 115 1.09 -0.87 -4.70
CA LYS A 115 -0.11 -1.70 -4.63
C LYS A 115 0.01 -2.69 -3.48
N LEU A 116 -1.07 -2.93 -2.79
CA LEU A 116 -1.17 -3.95 -1.75
C LEU A 116 -1.65 -5.25 -2.39
N VAL A 117 -0.88 -6.33 -2.25
CA VAL A 117 -1.18 -7.65 -2.81
C VAL A 117 -1.00 -8.71 -1.73
N HIS A 118 -2.10 -9.29 -1.30
CA HIS A 118 -2.11 -10.29 -0.21
C HIS A 118 -1.39 -9.83 1.07
N GLY A 119 -1.49 -8.53 1.36
CA GLY A 119 -0.89 -7.92 2.55
C GLY A 119 0.57 -7.53 2.43
N ILE A 120 1.12 -7.53 1.22
CA ILE A 120 2.48 -7.08 0.92
C ILE A 120 2.39 -5.91 -0.07
N LEU A 121 3.16 -4.86 0.18
CA LEU A 121 3.24 -3.73 -0.72
C LEU A 121 4.29 -3.97 -1.80
N GLU A 122 3.84 -3.88 -3.04
CA GLU A 122 4.65 -4.02 -4.23
C GLU A 122 4.65 -2.72 -5.03
N THR A 123 5.66 -2.51 -5.87
CA THR A 123 5.69 -1.37 -6.78
C THR A 123 4.59 -1.52 -7.83
N ARG A 124 3.81 -0.47 -8.04
CA ARG A 124 2.85 -0.39 -9.12
C ARG A 124 3.52 0.22 -10.37
N GLY A 125 3.39 -0.45 -11.51
CA GLY A 125 3.75 0.07 -12.82
C GLY A 125 2.62 0.88 -13.47
N GLU A 126 2.81 1.33 -14.70
CA GLU A 126 1.71 1.82 -15.53
C GLU A 126 0.80 0.63 -15.88
N GLU A 127 -0.52 0.86 -15.93
CA GLU A 127 -1.50 -0.22 -16.14
C GLU A 127 -1.20 -1.06 -17.39
N ALA A 128 -0.82 -0.42 -18.49
CA ALA A 128 -0.44 -1.10 -19.72
C ALA A 128 0.75 -2.07 -19.51
N PHE A 129 1.76 -1.65 -18.75
CA PHE A 129 2.92 -2.47 -18.46
C PHE A 129 2.58 -3.64 -17.50
N GLU A 130 1.73 -3.40 -16.51
CA GLU A 130 1.27 -4.46 -15.60
C GLU A 130 0.41 -5.50 -16.34
N GLN A 131 -0.40 -5.07 -17.30
CA GLN A 131 -1.19 -5.99 -18.13
C GLN A 131 -0.30 -6.83 -19.04
N GLU A 132 0.70 -6.23 -19.70
CA GLU A 132 1.67 -6.96 -20.52
C GLU A 132 2.42 -8.02 -19.71
N ILE A 133 2.87 -7.68 -18.52
CA ILE A 133 3.53 -8.64 -17.60
C ILE A 133 2.59 -9.78 -17.26
N LYS A 134 1.34 -9.48 -16.91
CA LYS A 134 0.35 -10.49 -16.57
C LYS A 134 0.10 -11.44 -17.74
N ASP A 135 -0.08 -10.90 -18.93
CA ASP A 135 -0.32 -11.69 -20.13
C ASP A 135 0.87 -12.61 -20.45
N VAL A 136 2.11 -12.13 -20.25
CA VAL A 136 3.32 -12.95 -20.40
C VAL A 136 3.35 -14.08 -19.37
N VAL A 137 3.07 -13.79 -18.09
CA VAL A 137 3.07 -14.78 -17.01
C VAL A 137 1.99 -15.85 -17.26
N ASP A 138 0.81 -15.45 -17.70
CA ASP A 138 -0.31 -16.36 -17.98
C ASP A 138 0.00 -17.24 -19.18
N THR A 139 0.59 -16.67 -20.25
CA THR A 139 1.06 -17.42 -21.45
C THR A 139 2.13 -18.46 -21.09
N LEU A 140 3.07 -18.12 -20.22
CA LEU A 140 4.09 -19.05 -19.74
C LEU A 140 3.51 -20.19 -18.89
N GLY A 141 2.48 -19.89 -18.08
CA GLY A 141 1.73 -20.90 -17.32
C GLY A 141 1.00 -21.89 -18.23
N GLU A 142 0.36 -21.41 -19.28
CA GLU A 142 -0.31 -22.25 -20.28
C GLU A 142 0.70 -23.13 -21.05
N ALA A 143 1.91 -22.63 -21.30
CA ALA A 143 2.98 -23.38 -21.93
C ALA A 143 3.67 -24.39 -21.01
N LYS A 144 3.24 -24.54 -19.76
CA LYS A 144 3.84 -25.40 -18.72
C LYS A 144 5.33 -25.13 -18.44
N LEU A 145 5.73 -23.89 -18.54
CA LEU A 145 7.09 -23.43 -18.25
C LEU A 145 7.15 -22.89 -16.81
N ASP A 146 6.74 -23.70 -15.84
CA ASP A 146 6.58 -23.31 -14.42
C ASP A 146 7.85 -22.69 -13.82
N THR A 147 9.03 -23.17 -14.21
CA THR A 147 10.31 -22.65 -13.74
C THR A 147 10.53 -21.22 -14.20
N THR A 148 10.32 -20.97 -15.50
CA THR A 148 10.49 -19.62 -16.09
C THR A 148 9.45 -18.64 -15.57
N GLN A 149 8.22 -19.10 -15.36
CA GLN A 149 7.17 -18.30 -14.74
C GLN A 149 7.54 -17.87 -13.30
N ASN A 150 8.10 -18.79 -12.52
CA ASN A 150 8.54 -18.50 -11.16
C ASN A 150 9.73 -17.55 -11.13
N GLU A 151 10.71 -17.74 -12.02
CA GLU A 151 11.86 -16.83 -12.15
C GLU A 151 11.44 -15.40 -12.52
N ILE A 152 10.48 -15.25 -13.44
CA ILE A 152 9.93 -13.94 -13.81
C ILE A 152 9.20 -13.31 -12.63
N ARG A 153 8.38 -14.07 -11.89
CA ARG A 153 7.69 -13.58 -10.70
C ARG A 153 8.67 -13.15 -9.61
N GLU A 154 9.74 -13.91 -9.38
CA GLU A 154 10.79 -13.54 -8.43
C GLU A 154 11.55 -12.30 -8.87
N ALA A 155 11.91 -12.19 -10.15
CA ALA A 155 12.57 -11.01 -10.70
C ALA A 155 11.70 -9.74 -10.56
N LEU A 156 10.41 -9.84 -10.86
CA LEU A 156 9.45 -8.75 -10.67
C LEU A 156 9.30 -8.36 -9.20
N LYS A 157 9.28 -9.35 -8.30
CA LYS A 157 9.24 -9.12 -6.87
C LYS A 157 10.52 -8.44 -6.36
N ASP A 158 11.67 -8.80 -6.90
CA ASP A 158 12.95 -8.17 -6.55
C ASP A 158 13.08 -6.76 -7.13
N MET A 159 12.57 -6.53 -8.34
CA MET A 159 12.47 -5.17 -8.90
C MET A 159 11.54 -4.28 -8.08
N SER A 160 10.45 -4.82 -7.56
CA SER A 160 9.52 -4.07 -6.71
C SER A 160 10.06 -3.76 -5.32
N LYS A 161 11.02 -4.53 -4.82
CA LYS A 161 11.69 -4.27 -3.53
C LYS A 161 12.76 -3.18 -3.59
N ARG A 162 13.25 -2.82 -4.77
CA ARG A 162 14.31 -1.81 -4.96
C ARG A 162 13.73 -0.57 -5.62
N PRO A 163 13.56 0.54 -4.90
CA PRO A 163 12.98 1.77 -5.46
C PRO A 163 13.86 2.45 -6.53
N THR A 164 15.12 2.05 -6.67
CA THR A 164 16.03 2.46 -7.77
C THR A 164 16.93 1.29 -8.11
N PRO A 165 17.09 0.92 -9.40
CA PRO A 165 18.18 0.05 -9.81
C PRO A 165 19.49 0.74 -9.44
N ASP A 166 20.32 0.10 -8.67
CA ASP A 166 21.68 0.58 -8.41
C ASP A 166 22.49 0.43 -9.72
N ILE A 167 22.59 1.54 -10.48
CA ILE A 167 23.36 1.62 -11.72
C ILE A 167 24.88 1.74 -11.43
N THR A 168 25.30 1.67 -10.18
CA THR A 168 26.70 1.79 -9.77
C THR A 168 27.48 0.47 -9.79
N GLY A 169 26.97 -0.55 -10.46
CA GLY A 169 27.67 -1.83 -10.60
C GLY A 169 28.26 -2.05 -11.97
N SER A 170 29.45 -1.56 -12.19
CA SER A 170 30.48 -1.99 -13.15
C SER A 170 30.92 -0.98 -14.22
N VAL A 171 31.76 -0.08 -13.76
CA VAL A 171 32.93 0.33 -14.56
C VAL A 171 34.17 -0.04 -13.72
N GLN A 172 34.64 -1.26 -13.85
CA GLN A 172 36.05 -1.58 -13.56
C GLN A 172 36.71 -1.90 -14.88
N HIS A 173 37.70 -1.10 -15.17
CA HIS A 173 38.70 -1.28 -16.20
C HIS A 173 39.57 -2.53 -15.91
#